data_71749e2b336814604e1afb6118abeb54
#
_entry.id   71749e2b336814604e1afb6118abeb54
#
_cell.length_a   1.000
_cell.length_b   1.000
_cell.length_c   1.000
_cell.angle_alpha   90.00
_cell.angle_beta   90.00
_cell.angle_gamma   90.00
#
_symmetry.space_group_name_H-M   'P 1'
#
loop_
_entity.id
_entity.type
_entity.pdbx_description
1 polymer ?
#
loop_
_entity_poly.entity_id
_entity_poly.type
_entity_poly.pdbx_seq_one_letter_code
_entity_poly.pdbx_strand_id
1 'polypeptide(L)'
;MQPAKQRYMEEKNQYVRQVAEQKYEFGFTTDVHTEIIEKGLNEDVVRLISAKKGEPEWMLEFRLKAFRYWKEQTEPTWGHVHVPEIDYQAISYYADPTAKSQQPKANGQKIDPELEKTFDKLGIPLEERLALSGNTAVDAIMDSVSVKTTFKEKLREKGVIFCSIGEAIKEHGDLVRQYLGTVVPYKDNFFAALNSAVFSDGSFVYIPKGVRCPMELSSYFRINARNTGQFERTLIVADDDSYVSYLEGCTAPMRDENQLHAAIVEIIVMNRAEVKYSTVQNWYPGDENGKGGVLNLVTKRGDLRGVDSKLSWTQVETGSAITWKYPSCILRGDNSQAEFYSVAVTNNYQEADTGTKMIHIGKNTKSTIISKGISAGHSQNSYRGLVRAASTADNARNYSSCDSLLLGSDCGAHTFPYMDVHNDTAIFEHEATTSKISEDQLFYCNQRGIPTEQAVGLIVNGYAKEVLQKLPMEFAVEAQKLLSVSLEGTVG
;
A
#
# COMPACT_ATOMS: atom_id res chain seq x y z
N MET A 1 3.05 -14.00 -47.04
CA MET A 1 3.44 -13.32 -45.78
C MET A 1 2.42 -12.31 -45.23
N GLN A 2 1.48 -11.80 -46.02
CA GLN A 2 0.39 -10.92 -45.54
C GLN A 2 -0.66 -11.56 -44.60
N PRO A 3 -1.13 -12.83 -44.81
CA PRO A 3 -2.21 -13.37 -43.95
C PRO A 3 -1.84 -13.63 -42.49
N ALA A 4 -0.59 -14.02 -42.21
CA ALA A 4 -0.14 -14.30 -40.83
C ALA A 4 0.01 -13.00 -39.99
N LYS A 5 0.43 -11.91 -40.63
CA LYS A 5 0.56 -10.59 -39.99
C LYS A 5 -0.82 -9.96 -39.70
N GLN A 6 -1.78 -10.21 -40.59
CA GLN A 6 -3.16 -9.76 -40.45
C GLN A 6 -3.88 -10.53 -39.33
N ARG A 7 -3.69 -11.85 -39.25
CA ARG A 7 -4.23 -12.71 -38.20
C ARG A 7 -3.64 -12.38 -36.80
N TYR A 8 -2.32 -12.14 -36.73
CA TYR A 8 -1.65 -11.69 -35.52
C TYR A 8 -2.19 -10.30 -35.03
N MET A 9 -2.45 -9.39 -35.96
CA MET A 9 -3.03 -8.08 -35.66
C MET A 9 -4.50 -8.19 -35.24
N GLU A 10 -5.27 -9.10 -35.80
CA GLU A 10 -6.66 -9.36 -35.42
C GLU A 10 -6.73 -10.02 -34.02
N GLU A 11 -5.90 -11.00 -33.71
CA GLU A 11 -5.80 -11.65 -32.42
C GLU A 11 -5.33 -10.65 -31.33
N LYS A 12 -4.35 -9.80 -31.67
CA LYS A 12 -3.88 -8.73 -30.79
C LYS A 12 -4.94 -7.65 -30.55
N ASN A 13 -5.68 -7.26 -31.59
CA ASN A 13 -6.80 -6.31 -31.45
C ASN A 13 -7.98 -6.90 -30.69
N GLN A 14 -8.24 -8.21 -30.81
CA GLN A 14 -9.27 -8.90 -30.03
C GLN A 14 -8.88 -9.01 -28.55
N TYR A 15 -7.61 -9.28 -28.27
CA TYR A 15 -7.06 -9.26 -26.91
C TYR A 15 -7.10 -7.85 -26.29
N VAL A 16 -6.71 -6.82 -27.06
CA VAL A 16 -6.78 -5.41 -26.63
C VAL A 16 -8.23 -4.98 -26.40
N ARG A 17 -9.18 -5.37 -27.25
CA ARG A 17 -10.61 -5.11 -27.03
C ARG A 17 -11.16 -5.85 -25.82
N GLN A 18 -10.77 -7.09 -25.58
CA GLN A 18 -11.14 -7.84 -24.37
C GLN A 18 -10.59 -7.19 -23.11
N VAL A 19 -9.39 -6.61 -23.16
CA VAL A 19 -8.78 -5.86 -22.04
C VAL A 19 -9.46 -4.50 -21.86
N ALA A 20 -9.83 -3.81 -22.95
CA ALA A 20 -10.51 -2.52 -22.94
C ALA A 20 -11.98 -2.60 -22.48
N GLU A 21 -12.65 -3.73 -22.72
CA GLU A 21 -14.03 -3.98 -22.25
C GLU A 21 -14.08 -4.49 -20.79
N GLN A 22 -12.93 -4.72 -20.16
CA GLN A 22 -12.86 -5.15 -18.74
C GLN A 22 -13.10 -3.96 -17.82
N LYS A 23 -14.36 -3.74 -17.42
CA LYS A 23 -14.73 -2.96 -16.24
C LYS A 23 -13.89 -3.44 -15.06
N TYR A 24 -13.65 -2.60 -14.05
CA TYR A 24 -12.92 -2.91 -12.82
C TYR A 24 -13.17 -4.37 -12.34
N GLU A 25 -12.24 -5.28 -12.69
CA GLU A 25 -12.40 -6.73 -12.51
C GLU A 25 -12.59 -7.13 -11.04
N PHE A 26 -12.05 -6.32 -10.12
CA PHE A 26 -12.08 -6.58 -8.69
C PHE A 26 -13.33 -6.01 -7.98
N GLY A 27 -14.25 -5.41 -8.74
CA GLY A 27 -15.48 -4.80 -8.21
C GLY A 27 -16.55 -5.76 -7.70
N PHE A 28 -16.34 -7.08 -7.81
CA PHE A 28 -17.28 -8.08 -7.33
C PHE A 28 -17.33 -8.18 -5.80
N THR A 29 -18.44 -8.66 -5.24
CA THR A 29 -18.58 -9.00 -3.82
C THR A 29 -18.52 -10.50 -3.63
N THR A 30 -18.00 -10.96 -2.50
CA THR A 30 -17.99 -12.35 -2.10
C THR A 30 -19.19 -12.62 -1.20
N ASP A 31 -20.01 -13.63 -1.56
CA ASP A 31 -21.16 -14.02 -0.75
C ASP A 31 -20.74 -15.01 0.36
N VAL A 32 -20.15 -14.44 1.41
CA VAL A 32 -19.78 -15.19 2.62
C VAL A 32 -20.51 -14.61 3.83
N HIS A 33 -20.90 -15.49 4.75
CA HIS A 33 -21.48 -15.04 6.01
C HIS A 33 -20.40 -14.38 6.87
N THR A 34 -20.50 -13.07 7.02
CA THR A 34 -19.58 -12.28 7.82
C THR A 34 -20.24 -11.88 9.15
N GLU A 35 -19.60 -12.18 10.27
CA GLU A 35 -20.01 -11.67 11.57
C GLU A 35 -19.50 -10.22 11.70
N ILE A 36 -20.40 -9.26 11.78
CA ILE A 36 -20.09 -7.84 11.90
C ILE A 36 -20.53 -7.37 13.28
N ILE A 37 -19.65 -6.68 14.03
CA ILE A 37 -20.03 -6.08 15.32
C ILE A 37 -20.88 -4.82 15.09
N GLU A 38 -21.58 -4.37 16.14
CA GLU A 38 -22.37 -3.14 16.10
C GLU A 38 -21.54 -1.93 15.67
N LYS A 39 -22.21 -0.98 15.01
CA LYS A 39 -21.59 0.28 14.56
C LYS A 39 -21.26 1.17 15.75
N GLY A 40 -20.32 2.07 15.52
CA GLY A 40 -19.87 3.06 16.49
C GLY A 40 -18.56 2.70 17.18
N LEU A 41 -17.89 3.70 17.71
CA LEU A 41 -16.59 3.58 18.37
C LEU A 41 -16.64 4.14 19.79
N ASN A 42 -16.46 3.25 20.75
CA ASN A 42 -16.35 3.55 22.18
C ASN A 42 -15.40 2.55 22.87
N GLU A 43 -15.15 2.69 24.18
CA GLU A 43 -14.26 1.77 24.90
C GLU A 43 -14.77 0.32 24.90
N ASP A 44 -16.08 0.09 24.90
CA ASP A 44 -16.65 -1.25 24.92
C ASP A 44 -16.39 -1.96 23.59
N VAL A 45 -16.49 -1.25 22.47
CA VAL A 45 -16.13 -1.77 21.13
C VAL A 45 -14.63 -2.11 21.08
N VAL A 46 -13.75 -1.28 21.62
CA VAL A 46 -12.30 -1.56 21.69
C VAL A 46 -12.03 -2.82 22.53
N ARG A 47 -12.69 -2.98 23.68
CA ARG A 47 -12.60 -4.18 24.52
C ARG A 47 -13.16 -5.41 23.80
N LEU A 48 -14.26 -5.26 23.08
CA LEU A 48 -14.87 -6.35 22.32
C LEU A 48 -13.94 -6.85 21.21
N ILE A 49 -13.28 -5.96 20.45
CA ILE A 49 -12.28 -6.31 19.44
C ILE A 49 -11.14 -7.12 20.08
N SER A 50 -10.57 -6.63 21.18
CA SER A 50 -9.48 -7.31 21.88
C SER A 50 -9.90 -8.69 22.41
N ALA A 51 -11.12 -8.80 22.96
CA ALA A 51 -11.67 -10.06 23.46
C ALA A 51 -11.90 -11.07 22.32
N LYS A 52 -12.50 -10.64 21.18
CA LYS A 52 -12.71 -11.49 20.00
C LYS A 52 -11.38 -12.02 19.44
N LYS A 53 -10.35 -11.20 19.45
CA LYS A 53 -9.01 -11.58 19.00
C LYS A 53 -8.22 -12.40 20.04
N GLY A 54 -8.72 -12.50 21.30
CA GLY A 54 -8.06 -13.23 22.39
C GLY A 54 -6.69 -12.62 22.73
N GLU A 55 -6.61 -11.30 22.79
CA GLU A 55 -5.37 -10.57 23.01
C GLU A 55 -4.96 -10.55 24.50
N PRO A 56 -3.65 -10.48 24.80
CA PRO A 56 -3.17 -10.30 26.18
C PRO A 56 -3.47 -8.88 26.71
N GLU A 57 -3.50 -8.72 28.02
CA GLU A 57 -3.87 -7.47 28.71
C GLU A 57 -3.04 -6.25 28.23
N TRP A 58 -1.73 -6.42 28.01
CA TRP A 58 -0.88 -5.31 27.53
C TRP A 58 -1.34 -4.75 26.19
N MET A 59 -1.94 -5.60 25.32
CA MET A 59 -2.44 -5.17 24.01
C MET A 59 -3.76 -4.41 24.16
N LEU A 60 -4.64 -4.86 25.04
CA LEU A 60 -5.85 -4.10 25.40
C LEU A 60 -5.51 -2.73 25.98
N GLU A 61 -4.53 -2.65 26.90
CA GLU A 61 -4.06 -1.36 27.42
C GLU A 61 -3.53 -0.43 26.34
N PHE A 62 -2.76 -0.96 25.38
CA PHE A 62 -2.26 -0.20 24.22
C PHE A 62 -3.42 0.40 23.42
N ARG A 63 -4.43 -0.41 23.10
CA ARG A 63 -5.63 0.03 22.37
C ARG A 63 -6.41 1.10 23.11
N LEU A 64 -6.66 0.92 24.39
CA LEU A 64 -7.42 1.88 25.20
C LEU A 64 -6.69 3.22 25.35
N LYS A 65 -5.35 3.21 25.50
CA LYS A 65 -4.53 4.44 25.51
C LYS A 65 -4.65 5.18 24.16
N ALA A 66 -4.59 4.43 23.05
CA ALA A 66 -4.75 5.00 21.72
C ALA A 66 -6.14 5.59 21.48
N PHE A 67 -7.19 4.88 21.90
CA PHE A 67 -8.58 5.35 21.78
C PHE A 67 -8.83 6.65 22.58
N ARG A 68 -8.37 6.70 23.82
CA ARG A 68 -8.52 7.91 24.66
C ARG A 68 -7.80 9.09 24.06
N TYR A 69 -6.58 8.89 23.55
CA TYR A 69 -5.84 9.92 22.83
C TYR A 69 -6.58 10.38 21.56
N TRP A 70 -7.09 9.44 20.75
CA TRP A 70 -7.85 9.75 19.53
C TRP A 70 -9.06 10.62 19.80
N LYS A 71 -9.82 10.36 20.87
CA LYS A 71 -10.98 11.18 21.27
C LYS A 71 -10.67 12.65 21.54
N GLU A 72 -9.43 12.94 21.92
CA GLU A 72 -8.97 14.31 22.22
C GLU A 72 -8.41 15.02 20.97
N GLN A 73 -8.27 14.30 19.85
CA GLN A 73 -7.73 14.86 18.62
C GLN A 73 -8.82 15.43 17.72
N THR A 74 -8.40 16.37 16.88
CA THR A 74 -9.21 16.89 15.77
C THR A 74 -8.72 16.28 14.47
N GLU A 75 -9.64 15.91 13.60
CA GLU A 75 -9.31 15.40 12.27
C GLU A 75 -8.49 16.44 11.50
N PRO A 76 -7.37 16.02 10.86
CA PRO A 76 -6.50 16.97 10.18
C PRO A 76 -7.14 17.46 8.87
N THR A 77 -6.95 18.75 8.58
CA THR A 77 -7.49 19.43 7.37
C THR A 77 -6.39 20.05 6.50
N TRP A 78 -5.12 19.81 6.80
CA TRP A 78 -3.98 20.43 6.13
C TRP A 78 -3.56 19.76 4.81
N GLY A 79 -4.06 18.57 4.51
CA GLY A 79 -3.81 17.88 3.24
C GLY A 79 -4.43 18.61 2.06
N HIS A 80 -3.86 18.43 0.89
CA HIS A 80 -4.41 18.96 -0.36
C HIS A 80 -5.39 17.96 -0.99
N VAL A 81 -6.32 17.50 -0.17
CA VAL A 81 -7.42 16.58 -0.49
C VAL A 81 -8.67 17.01 0.29
N HIS A 82 -9.82 16.83 -0.32
CA HIS A 82 -11.12 17.16 0.28
C HIS A 82 -11.76 15.88 0.86
N VAL A 83 -11.25 15.44 2.03
CA VAL A 83 -11.82 14.28 2.70
C VAL A 83 -13.25 14.61 3.12
N PRO A 84 -14.27 13.84 2.67
CA PRO A 84 -15.65 14.04 3.12
C PRO A 84 -15.76 13.82 4.64
N GLU A 85 -16.77 14.43 5.26
CA GLU A 85 -17.05 14.19 6.67
C GLU A 85 -17.27 12.70 6.94
N ILE A 86 -16.48 12.13 7.87
CA ILE A 86 -16.54 10.73 8.24
C ILE A 86 -17.36 10.59 9.53
N ASP A 87 -18.52 9.94 9.44
CA ASP A 87 -19.28 9.56 10.63
C ASP A 87 -18.70 8.28 11.25
N TYR A 88 -17.78 8.46 12.21
CA TYR A 88 -17.13 7.35 12.94
C TYR A 88 -18.12 6.52 13.77
N GLN A 89 -19.36 6.98 13.98
CA GLN A 89 -20.40 6.23 14.67
C GLN A 89 -21.27 5.40 13.73
N ALA A 90 -21.20 5.65 12.41
CA ALA A 90 -21.90 4.89 11.39
C ALA A 90 -21.10 3.69 10.83
N ILE A 91 -19.85 3.51 11.27
CA ILE A 91 -18.93 2.47 10.79
C ILE A 91 -18.86 1.33 11.81
N SER A 92 -18.78 0.07 11.34
CA SER A 92 -18.33 -1.07 12.15
C SER A 92 -16.82 -1.23 12.06
N TYR A 93 -16.18 -1.60 13.17
CA TYR A 93 -14.73 -1.68 13.32
C TYR A 93 -14.18 -3.11 13.31
N TYR A 94 -15.04 -4.10 13.14
CA TYR A 94 -14.63 -5.51 13.03
C TYR A 94 -15.64 -6.32 12.23
N ALA A 95 -15.14 -7.10 11.29
CA ALA A 95 -15.91 -8.01 10.45
C ALA A 95 -15.13 -9.32 10.26
N ASP A 96 -15.73 -10.45 10.62
CA ASP A 96 -15.12 -11.78 10.54
C ASP A 96 -15.86 -12.66 9.52
N PRO A 97 -15.31 -12.86 8.32
CA PRO A 97 -15.88 -13.73 7.31
C PRO A 97 -15.69 -15.22 7.62
N THR A 98 -14.89 -15.57 8.65
CA THR A 98 -14.58 -16.95 9.02
C THR A 98 -15.36 -17.47 10.23
N ALA A 99 -16.22 -16.65 10.83
CA ALA A 99 -16.89 -16.94 12.11
C ALA A 99 -17.66 -18.29 12.15
N LYS A 100 -18.22 -18.72 11.03
CA LYS A 100 -18.88 -20.05 10.93
C LYS A 100 -17.93 -21.23 10.75
N SER A 101 -16.70 -20.99 10.29
CA SER A 101 -15.71 -22.06 10.07
C SER A 101 -14.91 -22.40 11.33
N GLN A 102 -15.07 -21.63 12.40
CA GLN A 102 -14.34 -21.79 13.68
C GLN A 102 -14.89 -22.90 14.60
N GLN A 103 -15.72 -23.84 14.12
CA GLN A 103 -15.97 -25.04 14.89
C GLN A 103 -14.65 -25.82 15.08
N PRO A 104 -14.32 -26.31 16.29
CA PRO A 104 -13.05 -26.96 16.57
C PRO A 104 -12.87 -28.18 15.67
N LYS A 105 -12.05 -28.07 14.63
CA LYS A 105 -11.71 -29.16 13.73
C LYS A 105 -10.32 -29.65 14.07
N ALA A 106 -10.29 -30.91 14.49
CA ALA A 106 -9.06 -31.66 14.55
C ALA A 106 -8.39 -31.70 13.16
N ASN A 107 -7.15 -31.25 13.07
CA ASN A 107 -6.23 -31.36 11.95
C ASN A 107 -6.79 -31.17 10.53
N GLY A 108 -6.59 -29.98 9.96
CA GLY A 108 -6.86 -29.63 8.57
C GLY A 108 -7.99 -28.60 8.43
N GLN A 109 -7.71 -27.34 8.69
CA GLN A 109 -8.63 -26.26 8.40
C GLN A 109 -8.93 -26.21 6.89
N LYS A 110 -10.13 -26.65 6.50
CA LYS A 110 -10.64 -26.35 5.16
C LYS A 110 -11.12 -24.91 5.16
N ILE A 111 -10.55 -24.11 4.30
CA ILE A 111 -11.01 -22.75 3.98
C ILE A 111 -12.43 -22.87 3.42
N ASP A 112 -13.26 -21.87 3.68
CA ASP A 112 -14.57 -21.77 3.04
C ASP A 112 -14.39 -21.75 1.52
N PRO A 113 -15.06 -22.62 0.74
CA PRO A 113 -14.89 -22.69 -0.70
C PRO A 113 -15.18 -21.38 -1.44
N GLU A 114 -16.06 -20.52 -0.91
CA GLU A 114 -16.33 -19.21 -1.51
C GLU A 114 -15.19 -18.21 -1.26
N LEU A 115 -14.51 -18.29 -0.10
CA LEU A 115 -13.28 -17.53 0.14
C LEU A 115 -12.16 -18.01 -0.79
N GLU A 116 -11.98 -19.32 -0.95
CA GLU A 116 -10.96 -19.87 -1.86
C GLU A 116 -11.20 -19.41 -3.30
N LYS A 117 -12.44 -19.53 -3.82
CA LYS A 117 -12.81 -19.03 -5.15
C LYS A 117 -12.57 -17.52 -5.31
N THR A 118 -12.77 -16.75 -4.24
CA THR A 118 -12.54 -15.31 -4.28
C THR A 118 -11.08 -15.01 -4.50
N PHE A 119 -10.19 -15.64 -3.73
CA PHE A 119 -8.74 -15.42 -3.89
C PHE A 119 -8.22 -15.99 -5.22
N ASP A 120 -8.78 -17.11 -5.71
CA ASP A 120 -8.47 -17.62 -7.05
C ASP A 120 -8.84 -16.60 -8.16
N LYS A 121 -10.04 -15.98 -8.08
CA LYS A 121 -10.43 -14.90 -9.01
C LYS A 121 -9.52 -13.68 -8.94
N LEU A 122 -8.94 -13.41 -7.78
CA LEU A 122 -7.98 -12.33 -7.57
C LEU A 122 -6.55 -12.71 -8.03
N GLY A 123 -6.35 -13.94 -8.51
CA GLY A 123 -5.04 -14.45 -8.89
C GLY A 123 -4.13 -14.77 -7.70
N ILE A 124 -4.68 -14.93 -6.50
CA ILE A 124 -3.97 -15.19 -5.26
C ILE A 124 -4.14 -16.66 -4.86
N PRO A 125 -3.24 -17.58 -5.24
CA PRO A 125 -3.39 -18.99 -4.89
C PRO A 125 -3.17 -19.21 -3.39
N LEU A 126 -4.20 -19.73 -2.71
CA LEU A 126 -4.11 -20.11 -1.30
C LEU A 126 -3.48 -21.48 -1.07
N GLU A 127 -3.32 -22.28 -2.11
CA GLU A 127 -2.61 -23.55 -2.05
C GLU A 127 -1.16 -23.42 -2.53
N GLU A 128 -0.21 -23.84 -1.73
CA GLU A 128 1.23 -23.75 -2.04
C GLU A 128 1.64 -24.44 -3.35
N ARG A 129 0.92 -25.52 -3.73
CA ARG A 129 1.14 -26.25 -4.98
C ARG A 129 0.71 -25.47 -6.25
N LEU A 130 -0.18 -24.49 -6.10
CA LEU A 130 -0.69 -23.67 -7.20
C LEU A 130 0.12 -22.39 -7.40
N ALA A 131 1.02 -22.06 -6.49
CA ALA A 131 1.93 -20.94 -6.65
C ALA A 131 2.86 -21.22 -7.86
N LEU A 132 2.63 -20.53 -8.96
CA LEU A 132 3.26 -20.77 -10.26
C LEU A 132 4.80 -20.76 -10.25
N SER A 133 5.42 -20.08 -9.29
CA SER A 133 6.88 -20.03 -9.15
C SER A 133 7.42 -20.72 -7.87
N GLY A 134 6.57 -20.99 -6.88
CA GLY A 134 6.99 -21.47 -5.57
C GLY A 134 7.91 -20.52 -4.80
N ASN A 135 8.00 -19.27 -5.24
CA ASN A 135 8.96 -18.28 -4.76
C ASN A 135 8.31 -17.14 -3.95
N THR A 136 6.99 -17.14 -3.77
CA THR A 136 6.28 -16.12 -3.00
C THR A 136 5.42 -16.74 -1.91
N ALA A 137 5.62 -16.33 -0.66
CA ALA A 137 4.71 -16.64 0.45
C ALA A 137 3.65 -15.55 0.56
N VAL A 138 2.40 -15.95 0.75
CA VAL A 138 1.25 -15.02 0.78
C VAL A 138 0.51 -15.12 2.10
N ASP A 139 0.18 -13.97 2.69
CA ASP A 139 -0.80 -13.81 3.76
C ASP A 139 -2.07 -13.15 3.18
N ALA A 140 -3.13 -13.91 3.08
CA ALA A 140 -4.40 -13.48 2.49
C ALA A 140 -5.36 -13.00 3.59
N ILE A 141 -5.72 -11.72 3.55
CA ILE A 141 -6.56 -11.07 4.57
C ILE A 141 -7.86 -10.59 3.91
N MET A 142 -9.00 -10.94 4.53
CA MET A 142 -10.32 -10.44 4.13
C MET A 142 -10.98 -9.76 5.32
N ASP A 143 -11.41 -8.51 5.13
CA ASP A 143 -11.97 -7.64 6.17
C ASP A 143 -11.03 -7.58 7.40
N SER A 144 -11.44 -8.14 8.54
CA SER A 144 -10.70 -8.06 9.79
C SER A 144 -9.87 -9.30 10.15
N VAL A 145 -9.73 -10.27 9.24
CA VAL A 145 -9.16 -11.58 9.58
C VAL A 145 -8.22 -12.11 8.48
N SER A 146 -7.04 -12.60 8.90
CA SER A 146 -6.20 -13.42 8.02
C SER A 146 -6.87 -14.78 7.76
N VAL A 147 -7.08 -15.08 6.48
CA VAL A 147 -7.72 -16.31 6.02
C VAL A 147 -6.70 -17.44 5.95
N LYS A 148 -5.51 -17.15 5.44
CA LYS A 148 -4.41 -18.13 5.32
C LYS A 148 -3.06 -17.46 5.09
N THR A 149 -2.02 -18.00 5.73
CA THR A 149 -0.61 -17.71 5.41
C THR A 149 0.04 -18.95 4.82
N THR A 150 0.66 -18.83 3.63
CA THR A 150 1.32 -19.93 2.92
C THR A 150 2.82 -20.03 3.27
N PHE A 151 3.44 -21.18 3.02
CA PHE A 151 4.88 -21.46 3.22
C PHE A 151 5.43 -21.17 4.63
N LYS A 152 4.57 -21.10 5.61
CA LYS A 152 4.90 -20.75 6.99
C LYS A 152 5.96 -21.68 7.60
N GLU A 153 5.83 -22.99 7.43
CA GLU A 153 6.77 -23.99 7.95
C GLU A 153 8.15 -23.89 7.26
N LYS A 154 8.17 -23.69 5.93
CA LYS A 154 9.42 -23.54 5.18
C LYS A 154 10.20 -22.28 5.59
N LEU A 155 9.51 -21.20 5.89
CA LEU A 155 10.09 -19.96 6.43
C LEU A 155 10.60 -20.18 7.84
N ARG A 156 9.83 -20.89 8.68
CA ARG A 156 10.19 -21.22 10.07
C ARG A 156 11.46 -22.06 10.17
N GLU A 157 11.74 -22.97 9.23
CA GLU A 157 13.00 -23.73 9.14
C GLU A 157 14.23 -22.81 9.03
N LYS A 158 14.07 -21.59 8.50
CA LYS A 158 15.12 -20.56 8.44
C LYS A 158 15.06 -19.57 9.60
N GLY A 159 14.16 -19.79 10.56
CA GLY A 159 13.91 -18.87 11.67
C GLY A 159 13.12 -17.60 11.27
N VAL A 160 12.65 -17.52 10.03
CA VAL A 160 11.82 -16.40 9.57
C VAL A 160 10.40 -16.56 10.13
N ILE A 161 9.87 -15.51 10.75
CA ILE A 161 8.48 -15.46 11.18
C ILE A 161 7.72 -14.66 10.13
N PHE A 162 6.68 -15.26 9.56
CA PHE A 162 5.71 -14.61 8.69
C PHE A 162 4.32 -15.13 9.03
N CYS A 163 3.51 -14.31 9.64
CA CYS A 163 2.16 -14.65 10.07
C CYS A 163 1.31 -13.39 10.24
N SER A 164 0.02 -13.56 10.53
CA SER A 164 -0.81 -12.41 10.89
C SER A 164 -0.32 -11.73 12.18
N ILE A 165 -0.54 -10.42 12.29
CA ILE A 165 -0.18 -9.68 13.51
C ILE A 165 -0.97 -10.20 14.72
N GLY A 166 -2.21 -10.64 14.51
CA GLY A 166 -3.05 -11.23 15.55
C GLY A 166 -2.48 -12.55 16.10
N GLU A 167 -1.90 -13.39 15.25
CA GLU A 167 -1.16 -14.58 15.66
C GLU A 167 0.13 -14.21 16.37
N ALA A 168 0.91 -13.26 15.83
CA ALA A 168 2.17 -12.83 16.41
C ALA A 168 2.02 -12.25 17.82
N ILE A 169 0.94 -11.52 18.10
CA ILE A 169 0.64 -11.00 19.45
C ILE A 169 0.49 -12.13 20.45
N LYS A 170 -0.03 -13.30 20.06
CA LYS A 170 -0.24 -14.46 20.94
C LYS A 170 1.00 -15.35 21.06
N GLU A 171 1.64 -15.67 19.91
CA GLU A 171 2.72 -16.65 19.87
C GLU A 171 4.12 -16.03 20.05
N HIS A 172 4.27 -14.74 19.68
CA HIS A 172 5.52 -13.98 19.72
C HIS A 172 5.36 -12.65 20.46
N GLY A 173 4.51 -12.61 21.49
CA GLY A 173 4.06 -11.40 22.18
C GLY A 173 5.20 -10.51 22.71
N ASP A 174 6.28 -11.10 23.24
CA ASP A 174 7.44 -10.32 23.74
C ASP A 174 8.14 -9.56 22.59
N LEU A 175 8.31 -10.23 21.44
CA LEU A 175 8.93 -9.64 20.26
C LEU A 175 8.04 -8.53 19.68
N VAL A 176 6.74 -8.76 19.57
CA VAL A 176 5.80 -7.75 19.11
C VAL A 176 5.79 -6.56 20.06
N ARG A 177 5.73 -6.80 21.39
CA ARG A 177 5.73 -5.75 22.41
C ARG A 177 6.99 -4.88 22.39
N GLN A 178 8.13 -5.45 22.01
CA GLN A 178 9.40 -4.73 21.86
C GLN A 178 9.36 -3.68 20.74
N TYR A 179 8.65 -3.96 19.65
CA TYR A 179 8.74 -3.15 18.43
C TYR A 179 7.46 -2.41 18.06
N LEU A 180 6.28 -2.94 18.37
CA LEU A 180 4.99 -2.34 18.02
C LEU A 180 4.85 -0.92 18.58
N GLY A 181 4.52 0.03 17.71
CA GLY A 181 4.33 1.44 18.07
C GLY A 181 5.62 2.20 18.37
N THR A 182 6.80 1.61 18.11
CA THR A 182 8.08 2.30 18.33
C THR A 182 8.49 3.17 17.14
N VAL A 183 7.94 2.93 15.96
CA VAL A 183 8.16 3.70 14.73
C VAL A 183 6.96 4.57 14.41
N VAL A 184 5.74 4.03 14.57
CA VAL A 184 4.49 4.79 14.48
C VAL A 184 3.76 4.68 15.81
N PRO A 185 4.09 5.54 16.80
CA PRO A 185 3.35 5.59 18.06
C PRO A 185 1.91 6.07 17.80
N TYR A 186 0.98 5.67 18.67
CA TYR A 186 -0.42 6.12 18.57
C TYR A 186 -0.58 7.66 18.62
N LYS A 187 0.43 8.38 19.08
CA LYS A 187 0.46 9.85 19.12
C LYS A 187 0.99 10.49 17.82
N ASP A 188 1.30 9.70 16.79
CA ASP A 188 1.91 10.22 15.55
C ASP A 188 0.95 11.14 14.78
N ASN A 189 -0.28 10.71 14.60
CA ASN A 189 -1.34 11.48 13.95
C ASN A 189 -2.72 10.90 14.28
N PHE A 190 -3.79 11.60 13.87
CA PHE A 190 -5.19 11.23 14.12
C PHE A 190 -5.53 9.80 13.64
N PHE A 191 -5.17 9.45 12.40
CA PHE A 191 -5.47 8.12 11.84
C PHE A 191 -4.58 7.02 12.41
N ALA A 192 -3.36 7.36 12.86
CA ALA A 192 -2.50 6.43 13.59
C ALA A 192 -3.07 6.11 14.98
N ALA A 193 -3.66 7.08 15.65
CA ALA A 193 -4.36 6.87 16.92
C ALA A 193 -5.60 5.98 16.73
N LEU A 194 -6.42 6.27 15.70
CA LEU A 194 -7.59 5.45 15.34
C LEU A 194 -7.18 4.01 15.02
N ASN A 195 -6.23 3.82 14.11
CA ASN A 195 -5.74 2.49 13.78
C ASN A 195 -5.22 1.75 15.03
N SER A 196 -4.41 2.40 15.87
CA SER A 196 -3.85 1.78 17.07
C SER A 196 -4.93 1.30 18.05
N ALA A 197 -6.09 1.96 18.07
CA ALA A 197 -7.22 1.57 18.90
C ALA A 197 -7.98 0.35 18.34
N VAL A 198 -8.13 0.26 16.99
CA VAL A 198 -9.08 -0.66 16.38
C VAL A 198 -8.50 -1.61 15.34
N PHE A 199 -7.18 -1.59 15.05
CA PHE A 199 -6.63 -2.47 14.03
C PHE A 199 -7.03 -3.92 14.28
N SER A 200 -7.43 -4.59 13.20
CA SER A 200 -8.00 -5.93 13.30
C SER A 200 -6.99 -7.00 12.91
N ASP A 201 -6.31 -6.82 11.79
CA ASP A 201 -5.23 -7.71 11.37
C ASP A 201 -4.19 -6.96 10.54
N GLY A 202 -3.29 -7.69 9.93
CA GLY A 202 -2.14 -7.23 9.17
C GLY A 202 -1.03 -8.26 9.30
N SER A 203 0.16 -7.97 8.82
CA SER A 203 1.24 -8.94 8.80
C SER A 203 2.34 -8.63 9.81
N PHE A 204 2.86 -9.68 10.41
CA PHE A 204 4.08 -9.65 11.20
C PHE A 204 5.20 -10.40 10.47
N VAL A 205 6.33 -9.71 10.29
CA VAL A 205 7.54 -10.27 9.67
C VAL A 205 8.73 -10.04 10.57
N TYR A 206 9.43 -11.10 10.92
CA TYR A 206 10.73 -11.03 11.58
C TYR A 206 11.75 -11.84 10.80
N ILE A 207 12.82 -11.17 10.37
CA ILE A 207 13.95 -11.82 9.69
C ILE A 207 15.13 -11.84 10.65
N PRO A 208 15.57 -13.02 11.12
CA PRO A 208 16.65 -13.13 12.10
C PRO A 208 18.00 -12.74 11.49
N LYS A 209 18.94 -12.43 12.38
CA LYS A 209 20.30 -12.02 12.05
C LYS A 209 20.96 -12.97 11.04
N GLY A 210 21.55 -12.38 9.99
CA GLY A 210 22.30 -13.10 8.95
C GLY A 210 21.43 -13.86 7.94
N VAL A 211 20.11 -13.78 8.04
CA VAL A 211 19.19 -14.51 7.17
C VAL A 211 18.76 -13.65 5.98
N ARG A 212 18.98 -14.14 4.78
CA ARG A 212 18.31 -13.63 3.58
C ARG A 212 17.03 -14.43 3.36
N CYS A 213 15.89 -13.75 3.40
CA CYS A 213 14.60 -14.41 3.20
C CYS A 213 14.62 -15.21 1.88
N PRO A 214 14.30 -16.51 1.90
CA PRO A 214 14.49 -17.39 0.74
C PRO A 214 13.46 -17.15 -0.38
N MET A 215 12.44 -16.36 -0.12
CA MET A 215 11.35 -16.05 -1.06
C MET A 215 10.79 -14.67 -0.83
N GLU A 216 10.07 -14.14 -1.81
CA GLU A 216 9.26 -12.93 -1.65
C GLU A 216 8.14 -13.18 -0.64
N LEU A 217 7.86 -12.20 0.22
CA LEU A 217 6.71 -12.21 1.10
C LEU A 217 5.64 -11.27 0.54
N SER A 218 4.38 -11.67 0.61
CA SER A 218 3.29 -10.85 0.12
C SER A 218 2.09 -10.89 1.07
N SER A 219 1.47 -9.76 1.29
CA SER A 219 0.15 -9.68 1.93
C SER A 219 -0.87 -9.10 0.97
N TYR A 220 -2.03 -9.70 0.94
CA TYR A 220 -3.11 -9.26 0.09
C TYR A 220 -4.35 -8.95 0.93
N PHE A 221 -4.80 -7.70 0.84
CA PHE A 221 -5.93 -7.18 1.60
C PHE A 221 -7.16 -7.00 0.71
N ARG A 222 -8.28 -7.57 1.14
CA ARG A 222 -9.57 -7.46 0.47
C ARG A 222 -10.63 -6.94 1.41
N ILE A 223 -11.17 -5.76 1.14
CA ILE A 223 -12.40 -5.29 1.78
C ILE A 223 -13.58 -6.00 1.12
N ASN A 224 -14.51 -6.52 1.90
CA ASN A 224 -15.72 -7.17 1.38
C ASN A 224 -16.99 -6.73 2.11
N ALA A 225 -16.95 -6.54 3.42
CA ALA A 225 -18.12 -6.19 4.23
C ALA A 225 -18.56 -4.72 3.98
N ARG A 226 -19.90 -4.50 4.06
CA ARG A 226 -20.48 -3.15 3.92
C ARG A 226 -20.42 -2.37 5.24
N ASN A 227 -20.33 -1.04 5.15
CA ASN A 227 -20.31 -0.14 6.30
C ASN A 227 -19.26 -0.53 7.36
N THR A 228 -18.14 -1.11 6.92
CA THR A 228 -16.99 -1.46 7.75
C THR A 228 -15.79 -0.64 7.34
N GLY A 229 -14.99 -0.21 8.32
CA GLY A 229 -13.65 0.31 8.06
C GLY A 229 -12.65 -0.83 7.98
N GLN A 230 -11.58 -0.63 7.22
CA GLN A 230 -10.43 -1.53 7.15
C GLN A 230 -9.25 -0.89 7.90
N PHE A 231 -8.79 -1.56 8.94
CA PHE A 231 -7.74 -1.06 9.83
C PHE A 231 -6.64 -2.11 9.95
N GLU A 232 -5.61 -1.97 9.13
CA GLU A 232 -4.51 -2.92 9.05
C GLU A 232 -3.29 -2.40 9.78
N ARG A 233 -2.50 -3.32 10.38
CA ARG A 233 -1.22 -2.96 10.97
C ARG A 233 -0.15 -3.99 10.64
N THR A 234 0.81 -3.59 9.83
CA THR A 234 1.95 -4.41 9.44
C THR A 234 3.20 -3.99 10.19
N LEU A 235 3.92 -4.96 10.77
CA LEU A 235 5.18 -4.77 11.47
C LEU A 235 6.26 -5.66 10.85
N ILE A 236 7.31 -5.05 10.32
CA ILE A 236 8.46 -5.75 9.73
C ILE A 236 9.72 -5.40 10.52
N VAL A 237 10.43 -6.42 10.99
CA VAL A 237 11.70 -6.29 11.69
C VAL A 237 12.76 -7.09 10.94
N ALA A 238 13.75 -6.41 10.38
CA ALA A 238 14.92 -7.00 9.74
C ALA A 238 16.13 -6.82 10.68
N ASP A 239 16.57 -7.93 11.28
CA ASP A 239 17.71 -7.95 12.20
C ASP A 239 19.04 -7.81 11.46
N ASP A 240 20.16 -7.72 12.17
CA ASP A 240 21.48 -7.51 11.59
C ASP A 240 21.78 -8.45 10.41
N ASP A 241 22.39 -7.91 9.34
CA ASP A 241 22.83 -8.67 8.18
C ASP A 241 21.70 -9.43 7.43
N SER A 242 20.43 -9.03 7.61
CA SER A 242 19.29 -9.72 7.03
C SER A 242 18.77 -9.04 5.75
N TYR A 243 17.94 -9.77 4.99
CA TYR A 243 17.30 -9.26 3.79
C TYR A 243 15.87 -9.78 3.65
N VAL A 244 14.96 -8.89 3.27
CA VAL A 244 13.59 -9.25 2.87
C VAL A 244 13.08 -8.35 1.76
N SER A 245 12.33 -8.96 0.84
CA SER A 245 11.45 -8.27 -0.09
C SER A 245 10.01 -8.60 0.26
N TYR A 246 9.20 -7.56 0.45
CA TYR A 246 7.81 -7.65 0.87
C TYR A 246 6.92 -6.85 -0.04
N LEU A 247 5.79 -7.43 -0.43
CA LEU A 247 4.79 -6.80 -1.26
C LEU A 247 3.44 -6.73 -0.56
N GLU A 248 2.75 -5.61 -0.74
CA GLU A 248 1.38 -5.41 -0.31
C GLU A 248 0.49 -5.16 -1.52
N GLY A 249 -0.56 -5.97 -1.67
CA GLY A 249 -1.63 -5.80 -2.64
C GLY A 249 -2.95 -5.50 -1.95
N CYS A 250 -3.75 -4.59 -2.51
CA CYS A 250 -5.01 -4.19 -1.91
C CYS A 250 -6.10 -4.00 -2.96
N THR A 251 -7.33 -4.49 -2.65
CA THR A 251 -8.52 -4.28 -3.50
C THR A 251 -9.80 -4.10 -2.68
N ALA A 252 -10.80 -3.46 -3.27
CA ALA A 252 -12.14 -3.32 -2.69
C ALA A 252 -13.22 -3.52 -3.75
N PRO A 253 -14.45 -3.95 -3.37
CA PRO A 253 -15.58 -4.03 -4.29
C PRO A 253 -16.11 -2.64 -4.67
N MET A 254 -16.83 -2.54 -5.77
CA MET A 254 -17.56 -1.32 -6.16
C MET A 254 -18.71 -1.07 -5.19
N ARG A 255 -18.75 0.13 -4.62
CA ARG A 255 -19.82 0.58 -3.73
C ARG A 255 -20.12 2.07 -3.92
N ASP A 256 -21.39 2.44 -3.77
CA ASP A 256 -21.87 3.82 -3.85
C ASP A 256 -21.73 4.59 -2.51
N GLU A 257 -21.11 3.99 -1.52
CA GLU A 257 -20.75 4.55 -0.21
C GLU A 257 -19.23 4.64 -0.06
N ASN A 258 -18.72 5.61 0.69
CA ASN A 258 -17.31 5.68 1.01
C ASN A 258 -16.90 4.58 1.99
N GLN A 259 -15.74 3.99 1.76
CA GLN A 259 -15.14 2.99 2.65
C GLN A 259 -13.84 3.55 3.25
N LEU A 260 -13.76 3.60 4.57
CA LEU A 260 -12.57 4.06 5.28
C LEU A 260 -11.51 2.96 5.31
N HIS A 261 -10.33 3.25 4.78
CA HIS A 261 -9.12 2.46 4.93
C HIS A 261 -8.06 3.27 5.66
N ALA A 262 -7.72 2.89 6.89
CA ALA A 262 -6.68 3.53 7.69
C ALA A 262 -5.68 2.49 8.17
N ALA A 263 -4.55 2.36 7.46
CA ALA A 263 -3.52 1.36 7.73
C ALA A 263 -2.25 1.97 8.32
N ILE A 264 -1.49 1.13 9.05
CA ILE A 264 -0.16 1.46 9.53
C ILE A 264 0.83 0.40 9.08
N VAL A 265 2.00 0.85 8.62
CA VAL A 265 3.16 0.01 8.38
C VAL A 265 4.35 0.55 9.16
N GLU A 266 4.95 -0.31 9.98
CA GLU A 266 6.18 -0.04 10.73
C GLU A 266 7.30 -0.96 10.24
N ILE A 267 8.43 -0.39 9.85
CA ILE A 267 9.61 -1.16 9.42
C ILE A 267 10.81 -0.76 10.26
N ILE A 268 11.50 -1.75 10.82
CA ILE A 268 12.73 -1.57 11.58
C ILE A 268 13.85 -2.29 10.85
N VAL A 269 14.93 -1.55 10.57
CA VAL A 269 16.08 -2.08 9.82
C VAL A 269 17.34 -1.93 10.66
N MET A 270 17.96 -3.07 11.05
CA MET A 270 19.14 -3.13 11.88
C MET A 270 20.43 -3.07 11.05
N ASN A 271 21.60 -3.33 11.67
CA ASN A 271 22.89 -3.14 11.00
C ASN A 271 23.03 -3.99 9.73
N ARG A 272 23.39 -3.36 8.61
CA ARG A 272 23.61 -4.00 7.29
C ARG A 272 22.42 -4.79 6.77
N ALA A 273 21.24 -4.59 7.38
CA ALA A 273 20.00 -5.19 6.89
C ALA A 273 19.43 -4.40 5.73
N GLU A 274 18.69 -5.07 4.87
CA GLU A 274 18.03 -4.49 3.70
C GLU A 274 16.57 -4.94 3.63
N VAL A 275 15.66 -3.97 3.51
CA VAL A 275 14.23 -4.21 3.30
C VAL A 275 13.79 -3.55 2.00
N LYS A 276 13.13 -4.31 1.13
CA LYS A 276 12.39 -3.78 -0.01
C LYS A 276 10.91 -3.95 0.26
N TYR A 277 10.19 -2.83 0.28
CA TYR A 277 8.76 -2.82 0.49
C TYR A 277 8.06 -2.25 -0.74
N SER A 278 7.23 -3.06 -1.36
CA SER A 278 6.47 -2.68 -2.54
C SER A 278 4.98 -2.68 -2.25
N THR A 279 4.25 -1.73 -2.83
CA THR A 279 2.79 -1.66 -2.74
C THR A 279 2.21 -1.52 -4.15
N VAL A 280 1.23 -2.34 -4.47
CA VAL A 280 0.37 -2.15 -5.64
C VAL A 280 -1.06 -2.06 -5.14
N GLN A 281 -1.64 -0.85 -5.19
CA GLN A 281 -2.99 -0.59 -4.71
C GLN A 281 -3.95 -0.37 -5.87
N ASN A 282 -5.05 -1.11 -5.84
CA ASN A 282 -6.12 -1.05 -6.81
C ASN A 282 -7.47 -0.99 -6.08
N TRP A 283 -7.73 0.17 -5.49
CA TRP A 283 -8.98 0.44 -4.79
C TRP A 283 -10.09 0.86 -5.74
N TYR A 284 -11.32 0.78 -5.29
CA TYR A 284 -12.45 1.35 -6.03
C TYR A 284 -12.45 2.89 -5.91
N PRO A 285 -12.45 3.61 -7.04
CA PRO A 285 -12.30 5.08 -7.05
C PRO A 285 -13.59 5.86 -6.78
N GLY A 286 -14.74 5.21 -6.74
CA GLY A 286 -16.05 5.83 -6.85
C GLY A 286 -16.64 5.72 -8.27
N ASP A 287 -17.85 6.19 -8.45
CA ASP A 287 -18.53 6.17 -9.74
C ASP A 287 -18.07 7.35 -10.65
N GLU A 288 -18.65 7.45 -11.84
CA GLU A 288 -18.35 8.50 -12.82
C GLU A 288 -18.67 9.93 -12.33
N ASN A 289 -19.48 10.07 -11.28
CA ASN A 289 -19.83 11.34 -10.65
C ASN A 289 -19.00 11.60 -9.37
N GLY A 290 -18.03 10.75 -9.06
CA GLY A 290 -17.18 10.84 -7.87
C GLY A 290 -17.88 10.38 -6.57
N LYS A 291 -19.00 9.62 -6.67
CA LYS A 291 -19.71 9.12 -5.50
C LYS A 291 -19.15 7.78 -5.04
N GLY A 292 -18.99 7.63 -3.72
CA GLY A 292 -18.45 6.40 -3.12
C GLY A 292 -16.93 6.32 -3.21
N GLY A 293 -16.40 5.10 -3.21
CA GLY A 293 -14.97 4.83 -3.31
C GLY A 293 -14.25 4.79 -1.96
N VAL A 294 -12.97 4.40 -2.01
CA VAL A 294 -12.16 4.19 -0.80
C VAL A 294 -11.47 5.49 -0.38
N LEU A 295 -11.56 5.81 0.90
CA LEU A 295 -10.75 6.83 1.57
C LEU A 295 -9.50 6.16 2.13
N ASN A 296 -8.39 6.31 1.42
CA ASN A 296 -7.12 5.61 1.69
C ASN A 296 -6.17 6.49 2.50
N LEU A 297 -6.27 6.43 3.82
CA LEU A 297 -5.60 7.30 4.79
C LEU A 297 -4.54 6.51 5.57
N VAL A 298 -3.30 6.46 5.06
CA VAL A 298 -2.29 5.48 5.47
C VAL A 298 -1.03 6.12 6.05
N THR A 299 -0.51 5.55 7.12
CA THR A 299 0.77 5.92 7.73
C THR A 299 1.79 4.79 7.58
N LYS A 300 2.85 5.01 6.80
CA LYS A 300 3.96 4.06 6.62
C LYS A 300 5.27 4.70 7.06
N ARG A 301 6.05 4.03 7.94
CA ARG A 301 7.32 4.55 8.41
C ARG A 301 8.38 3.45 8.53
N GLY A 302 9.60 3.77 8.09
CA GLY A 302 10.79 2.97 8.29
C GLY A 302 11.79 3.67 9.21
N ASP A 303 12.33 2.94 10.17
CA ASP A 303 13.39 3.39 11.07
C ASP A 303 14.66 2.57 10.79
N LEU A 304 15.62 3.19 10.10
CA LEU A 304 16.91 2.60 9.77
C LEU A 304 17.86 2.82 10.96
N ARG A 305 17.73 1.94 11.96
CA ARG A 305 18.47 2.01 13.23
C ARG A 305 19.92 1.62 13.09
N GLY A 306 20.20 0.73 12.15
CA GLY A 306 21.50 0.13 11.98
C GLY A 306 22.43 0.89 11.05
N VAL A 307 23.74 0.74 11.26
CA VAL A 307 24.79 1.20 10.35
C VAL A 307 24.70 0.42 9.04
N ASP A 308 24.93 1.10 7.89
CA ASP A 308 24.84 0.53 6.54
C ASP A 308 23.48 -0.11 6.19
N SER A 309 22.42 0.23 6.92
CA SER A 309 21.07 -0.28 6.68
C SER A 309 20.43 0.33 5.42
N LYS A 310 19.50 -0.43 4.79
CA LYS A 310 18.83 0.02 3.56
C LYS A 310 17.33 -0.25 3.60
N LEU A 311 16.54 0.74 3.17
CA LEU A 311 15.10 0.61 2.97
C LEU A 311 14.69 1.22 1.64
N SER A 312 13.98 0.45 0.83
CA SER A 312 13.39 0.93 -0.42
C SER A 312 11.87 0.80 -0.35
N TRP A 313 11.18 1.93 -0.57
CA TRP A 313 9.75 1.99 -0.79
C TRP A 313 9.47 2.07 -2.29
N THR A 314 8.68 1.15 -2.83
CA THR A 314 8.18 1.24 -4.20
C THR A 314 6.66 1.19 -4.15
N GLN A 315 5.97 2.17 -4.72
CA GLN A 315 4.51 2.18 -4.70
C GLN A 315 3.87 2.55 -6.02
N VAL A 316 2.81 1.84 -6.34
CA VAL A 316 1.88 2.12 -7.43
C VAL A 316 0.51 2.35 -6.80
N GLU A 317 0.03 3.58 -6.89
CA GLU A 317 -1.24 4.01 -6.32
C GLU A 317 -2.22 4.25 -7.45
N THR A 318 -3.24 3.39 -7.52
CA THR A 318 -4.36 3.55 -8.45
C THR A 318 -5.68 3.35 -7.71
N GLY A 319 -6.74 3.89 -8.25
CA GLY A 319 -8.04 3.85 -7.58
C GLY A 319 -8.06 4.79 -6.36
N SER A 320 -8.90 4.48 -5.39
CA SER A 320 -9.29 5.33 -4.26
C SER A 320 -9.99 6.63 -4.68
N ALA A 321 -11.03 7.02 -3.98
CA ALA A 321 -11.60 8.36 -4.13
C ALA A 321 -10.62 9.39 -3.58
N ILE A 322 -10.05 9.12 -2.41
CA ILE A 322 -9.05 9.95 -1.75
C ILE A 322 -7.83 9.08 -1.39
N THR A 323 -6.63 9.53 -1.74
CA THR A 323 -5.37 8.94 -1.24
C THR A 323 -4.60 9.99 -0.46
N TRP A 324 -4.37 9.74 0.83
CA TRP A 324 -3.56 10.60 1.69
C TRP A 324 -2.50 9.79 2.42
N LYS A 325 -1.28 9.79 1.87
CA LYS A 325 -0.24 8.84 2.31
C LYS A 325 1.18 9.35 2.07
N TYR A 326 2.01 9.31 3.12
CA TYR A 326 3.43 9.66 3.04
C TYR A 326 4.31 8.60 3.69
N PRO A 327 4.76 7.56 2.97
CA PRO A 327 5.82 6.69 3.45
C PRO A 327 7.04 7.49 3.86
N SER A 328 7.66 7.15 4.96
CA SER A 328 8.80 7.92 5.46
C SER A 328 9.94 7.03 5.93
N CYS A 329 11.16 7.60 5.95
CA CYS A 329 12.35 6.96 6.49
C CYS A 329 13.04 7.87 7.50
N ILE A 330 13.47 7.27 8.61
CA ILE A 330 14.35 7.90 9.59
C ILE A 330 15.71 7.21 9.45
N LEU A 331 16.71 7.92 8.89
CA LEU A 331 18.06 7.41 8.66
C LEU A 331 18.92 7.71 9.90
N ARG A 332 18.85 6.81 10.91
CA ARG A 332 19.59 6.96 12.18
C ARG A 332 20.99 6.41 12.15
N GLY A 333 21.14 5.22 11.55
CA GLY A 333 22.45 4.58 11.43
C GLY A 333 23.35 5.31 10.44
N ASP A 334 24.65 5.38 10.73
CA ASP A 334 25.61 5.91 9.81
C ASP A 334 25.62 5.12 8.50
N ASN A 335 25.87 5.78 7.37
CA ASN A 335 25.86 5.24 6.01
C ASN A 335 24.50 4.62 5.59
N SER A 336 23.42 4.81 6.35
CA SER A 336 22.12 4.24 5.98
C SER A 336 21.57 4.88 4.70
N GLN A 337 20.77 4.10 3.95
CA GLN A 337 20.26 4.50 2.64
C GLN A 337 18.77 4.26 2.56
N ALA A 338 18.04 5.26 2.05
CA ALA A 338 16.61 5.15 1.82
C ALA A 338 16.24 5.53 0.39
N GLU A 339 15.33 4.77 -0.22
CA GLU A 339 14.82 5.04 -1.56
C GLU A 339 13.29 5.11 -1.54
N PHE A 340 12.74 6.01 -2.33
CA PHE A 340 11.31 6.11 -2.56
C PHE A 340 11.04 6.25 -4.05
N TYR A 341 10.37 5.25 -4.60
CA TYR A 341 9.93 5.21 -5.99
C TYR A 341 8.40 5.14 -6.00
N SER A 342 7.74 6.09 -6.64
CA SER A 342 6.29 6.12 -6.66
C SER A 342 5.71 6.52 -8.01
N VAL A 343 4.58 5.90 -8.37
CA VAL A 343 3.68 6.41 -9.38
C VAL A 343 2.27 6.48 -8.79
N ALA A 344 1.66 7.65 -8.87
CA ALA A 344 0.29 7.90 -8.44
C ALA A 344 -0.55 8.31 -9.65
N VAL A 345 -1.62 7.56 -9.93
CA VAL A 345 -2.53 7.84 -11.03
C VAL A 345 -3.89 8.22 -10.48
N THR A 346 -4.37 9.38 -10.89
CA THR A 346 -5.70 9.88 -10.55
C THR A 346 -6.50 10.18 -11.81
N ASN A 347 -7.79 9.87 -11.78
CA ASN A 347 -8.73 10.11 -12.88
C ASN A 347 -10.09 10.57 -12.33
N ASN A 348 -10.96 11.05 -13.18
CA ASN A 348 -12.29 11.56 -12.82
C ASN A 348 -12.21 12.57 -11.66
N TYR A 349 -12.82 12.28 -10.51
CA TYR A 349 -12.86 13.14 -9.32
C TYR A 349 -11.93 12.67 -8.19
N GLN A 350 -10.97 11.79 -8.50
CA GLN A 350 -10.02 11.31 -7.51
C GLN A 350 -9.08 12.42 -7.05
N GLU A 351 -8.75 12.40 -5.77
CA GLU A 351 -7.74 13.30 -5.20
C GLU A 351 -6.64 12.50 -4.50
N ALA A 352 -5.40 12.88 -4.75
CA ALA A 352 -4.24 12.28 -4.09
C ALA A 352 -3.32 13.36 -3.52
N ASP A 353 -2.99 13.26 -2.23
CA ASP A 353 -1.87 13.98 -1.63
C ASP A 353 -0.89 12.91 -1.11
N THR A 354 0.08 12.60 -1.95
CA THR A 354 1.09 11.55 -1.71
C THR A 354 2.47 12.16 -1.61
N GLY A 355 3.46 11.33 -1.27
CA GLY A 355 4.84 11.78 -1.21
C GLY A 355 5.63 11.02 -0.15
N THR A 356 6.66 11.67 0.39
CA THR A 356 7.55 11.00 1.33
C THR A 356 8.22 11.96 2.31
N LYS A 357 8.76 11.39 3.40
CA LYS A 357 9.60 12.12 4.35
C LYS A 357 10.92 11.36 4.53
N MET A 358 12.05 12.04 4.32
CA MET A 358 13.38 11.49 4.54
C MET A 358 14.09 12.31 5.63
N ILE A 359 14.29 11.70 6.80
CA ILE A 359 14.88 12.37 7.99
C ILE A 359 16.28 11.80 8.23
N HIS A 360 17.29 12.56 7.88
CA HIS A 360 18.70 12.21 8.07
C HIS A 360 19.17 12.60 9.47
N ILE A 361 19.69 11.65 10.23
CA ILE A 361 20.22 11.82 11.60
C ILE A 361 21.66 11.31 11.67
N GLY A 362 21.95 10.15 11.11
CA GLY A 362 23.28 9.54 11.04
C GLY A 362 24.17 10.22 10.00
N LYS A 363 25.47 9.93 10.05
CA LYS A 363 26.48 10.45 9.12
C LYS A 363 26.48 9.69 7.80
N ASN A 364 26.88 10.38 6.72
CA ASN A 364 27.02 9.83 5.36
C ASN A 364 25.73 9.16 4.84
N THR A 365 24.58 9.57 5.35
CA THR A 365 23.29 8.99 4.97
C THR A 365 22.88 9.45 3.57
N LYS A 366 22.16 8.59 2.84
CA LYS A 366 21.72 8.89 1.46
C LYS A 366 20.22 8.60 1.30
N SER A 367 19.53 9.51 0.59
CA SER A 367 18.16 9.25 0.16
C SER A 367 17.94 9.62 -1.30
N THR A 368 17.08 8.84 -1.97
CA THR A 368 16.67 9.09 -3.37
C THR A 368 15.16 9.06 -3.43
N ILE A 369 14.57 10.06 -4.06
CA ILE A 369 13.12 10.19 -4.25
C ILE A 369 12.83 10.36 -5.73
N ILE A 370 12.08 9.42 -6.31
CA ILE A 370 11.57 9.49 -7.68
C ILE A 370 10.04 9.33 -7.60
N SER A 371 9.33 10.41 -7.87
CA SER A 371 7.87 10.44 -7.81
C SER A 371 7.27 10.86 -9.15
N LYS A 372 6.37 10.03 -9.68
CA LYS A 372 5.66 10.28 -10.93
C LYS A 372 4.17 10.44 -10.63
N GLY A 373 3.60 11.62 -10.91
CA GLY A 373 2.18 11.89 -10.82
C GLY A 373 1.52 11.84 -12.21
N ILE A 374 0.35 11.24 -12.33
CA ILE A 374 -0.45 11.24 -13.57
C ILE A 374 -1.86 11.65 -13.20
N SER A 375 -2.36 12.72 -13.82
CA SER A 375 -3.69 13.25 -13.57
C SER A 375 -4.51 13.29 -14.84
N ALA A 376 -5.77 12.87 -14.76
CA ALA A 376 -6.72 12.88 -15.87
C ALA A 376 -8.12 13.31 -15.41
N GLY A 377 -9.02 13.63 -16.32
CA GLY A 377 -10.39 14.06 -16.02
C GLY A 377 -10.41 15.35 -15.19
N HIS A 378 -11.06 15.31 -14.03
CA HIS A 378 -11.15 16.42 -13.06
C HIS A 378 -10.28 16.18 -11.82
N SER A 379 -9.38 15.20 -11.86
CA SER A 379 -8.63 14.76 -10.70
C SER A 379 -7.54 15.74 -10.27
N GLN A 380 -7.14 15.64 -8.99
CA GLN A 380 -6.08 16.43 -8.40
C GLN A 380 -5.01 15.51 -7.82
N ASN A 381 -3.76 15.68 -8.24
CA ASN A 381 -2.63 14.88 -7.78
C ASN A 381 -1.56 15.80 -7.17
N SER A 382 -1.26 15.57 -5.90
CA SER A 382 -0.31 16.35 -5.14
C SER A 382 0.85 15.49 -4.68
N TYR A 383 2.08 15.97 -4.89
CA TYR A 383 3.27 15.45 -4.25
C TYR A 383 3.68 16.36 -3.08
N ARG A 384 3.88 15.77 -1.90
CA ARG A 384 4.39 16.48 -0.73
C ARG A 384 5.65 15.79 -0.20
N GLY A 385 6.78 16.49 -0.24
CA GLY A 385 8.08 15.97 0.17
C GLY A 385 8.68 16.72 1.35
N LEU A 386 9.13 16.00 2.38
CA LEU A 386 9.97 16.56 3.44
C LEU A 386 11.33 15.86 3.42
N VAL A 387 12.41 16.64 3.24
CA VAL A 387 13.76 16.15 3.44
C VAL A 387 14.44 16.99 4.52
N ARG A 388 14.85 16.31 5.60
CA ARG A 388 15.46 16.98 6.75
C ARG A 388 16.85 16.41 7.03
N ALA A 389 17.84 17.31 7.27
CA ALA A 389 19.12 16.96 7.88
C ALA A 389 19.18 17.49 9.30
N ALA A 390 19.33 16.60 10.28
CA ALA A 390 19.65 17.01 11.64
C ALA A 390 21.09 17.60 11.71
N SER A 391 21.40 18.33 12.77
CA SER A 391 22.75 18.87 12.98
C SER A 391 23.86 17.80 13.06
N THR A 392 23.48 16.55 13.36
CA THR A 392 24.40 15.40 13.43
C THR A 392 24.60 14.68 12.09
N ALA A 393 23.85 15.03 11.05
CA ALA A 393 23.83 14.33 9.77
C ALA A 393 24.95 14.80 8.83
N ASP A 394 26.21 14.62 9.25
CA ASP A 394 27.37 14.98 8.45
C ASP A 394 27.36 14.27 7.09
N ASN A 395 27.63 15.01 6.02
CA ASN A 395 27.68 14.50 4.64
C ASN A 395 26.40 13.85 4.14
N ALA A 396 25.25 14.18 4.71
CA ALA A 396 23.96 13.68 4.20
C ALA A 396 23.73 14.11 2.74
N ARG A 397 23.15 13.21 1.94
CA ARG A 397 22.85 13.44 0.52
C ARG A 397 21.40 13.09 0.24
N ASN A 398 20.70 13.98 -0.46
CA ASN A 398 19.39 13.70 -1.03
C ASN A 398 19.34 14.11 -2.50
N TYR A 399 18.68 13.29 -3.29
CA TYR A 399 18.22 13.64 -4.63
C TYR A 399 16.72 13.36 -4.72
N SER A 400 15.96 14.37 -5.15
CA SER A 400 14.50 14.29 -5.32
C SER A 400 14.11 14.73 -6.72
N SER A 401 13.38 13.89 -7.45
CA SER A 401 12.75 14.23 -8.73
C SER A 401 11.26 13.94 -8.64
N CYS A 402 10.45 14.96 -8.93
CA CYS A 402 8.99 14.92 -8.84
C CYS A 402 8.39 15.39 -10.16
N ASP A 403 7.96 14.45 -10.99
CA ASP A 403 7.41 14.75 -12.30
C ASP A 403 5.91 14.51 -12.34
N SER A 404 5.19 15.36 -13.05
CA SER A 404 3.74 15.26 -13.24
C SER A 404 3.38 15.28 -14.72
N LEU A 405 2.47 14.39 -15.12
CA LEU A 405 1.90 14.31 -16.47
C LEU A 405 0.40 14.58 -16.41
N LEU A 406 -0.04 15.57 -17.15
CA LEU A 406 -1.46 15.96 -17.26
C LEU A 406 -2.06 15.41 -18.55
N LEU A 407 -3.21 14.73 -18.41
CA LEU A 407 -4.01 14.17 -19.49
C LEU A 407 -5.35 14.93 -19.53
N GLY A 408 -5.40 16.04 -20.24
CA GLY A 408 -6.58 16.91 -20.33
C GLY A 408 -6.33 18.32 -19.79
N SER A 409 -7.41 19.10 -19.66
CA SER A 409 -7.37 20.52 -19.26
C SER A 409 -7.90 20.76 -17.84
N ASP A 410 -8.71 19.86 -17.29
CA ASP A 410 -9.46 20.08 -16.05
C ASP A 410 -8.83 19.34 -14.84
N CYS A 411 -7.78 18.57 -15.06
CA CYS A 411 -7.00 17.93 -14.01
C CYS A 411 -5.86 18.82 -13.51
N GLY A 412 -5.41 18.57 -12.27
CA GLY A 412 -4.36 19.34 -11.62
C GLY A 412 -3.19 18.50 -11.11
N ALA A 413 -2.01 19.12 -11.06
CA ALA A 413 -0.84 18.58 -10.41
C ALA A 413 -0.21 19.66 -9.52
N HIS A 414 0.15 19.27 -8.29
CA HIS A 414 0.68 20.17 -7.28
C HIS A 414 1.92 19.58 -6.63
N THR A 415 2.91 20.41 -6.32
CA THR A 415 4.15 19.97 -5.68
C THR A 415 4.46 20.87 -4.48
N PHE A 416 4.62 20.23 -3.31
CA PHE A 416 4.90 20.89 -2.03
C PHE A 416 6.23 20.38 -1.44
N PRO A 417 7.39 20.83 -1.96
CA PRO A 417 8.68 20.43 -1.42
C PRO A 417 8.98 21.21 -0.14
N TYR A 418 9.56 20.53 0.84
CA TYR A 418 10.07 21.15 2.05
C TYR A 418 11.43 20.56 2.40
N MET A 419 12.45 21.43 2.47
CA MET A 419 13.82 21.10 2.86
C MET A 419 14.17 21.81 4.15
N ASP A 420 14.55 21.04 5.19
CA ASP A 420 14.91 21.52 6.51
C ASP A 420 16.35 21.06 6.86
N VAL A 421 17.34 21.89 6.57
CA VAL A 421 18.75 21.52 6.63
C VAL A 421 19.45 22.23 7.77
N HIS A 422 19.92 21.45 8.76
CA HIS A 422 20.60 21.92 9.96
C HIS A 422 22.08 21.48 10.01
N ASN A 423 22.68 21.10 8.87
CA ASN A 423 24.08 20.70 8.77
C ASN A 423 24.72 21.23 7.49
N ASP A 424 25.84 21.95 7.61
CA ASP A 424 26.49 22.65 6.49
C ASP A 424 27.17 21.71 5.48
N THR A 425 27.37 20.44 5.82
CA THR A 425 27.96 19.43 4.92
C THR A 425 26.92 18.66 4.12
N ALA A 426 25.63 18.86 4.42
CA ALA A 426 24.55 18.19 3.71
C ALA A 426 24.34 18.80 2.32
N ILE A 427 24.06 17.97 1.32
CA ILE A 427 23.69 18.40 -0.04
C ILE A 427 22.36 17.77 -0.40
N PHE A 428 21.35 18.60 -0.56
CA PHE A 428 20.00 18.21 -0.94
C PHE A 428 19.60 18.88 -2.25
N GLU A 429 19.11 18.08 -3.18
CA GLU A 429 18.72 18.51 -4.51
C GLU A 429 17.25 18.13 -4.74
N HIS A 430 16.50 19.06 -5.32
CA HIS A 430 15.11 18.84 -5.71
C HIS A 430 14.84 19.44 -7.07
N GLU A 431 14.26 18.63 -7.96
CA GLU A 431 13.73 19.08 -9.23
C GLU A 431 12.28 18.64 -9.39
N ALA A 432 11.48 19.44 -10.06
CA ALA A 432 10.08 19.14 -10.35
C ALA A 432 9.75 19.59 -11.76
N THR A 433 9.04 18.73 -12.48
CA THR A 433 8.50 19.03 -13.80
C THR A 433 7.02 18.76 -13.89
N THR A 434 6.31 19.57 -14.68
CA THR A 434 4.92 19.32 -15.03
C THR A 434 4.77 19.48 -16.54
N SER A 435 4.24 18.43 -17.17
CA SER A 435 4.03 18.41 -18.61
C SER A 435 2.61 17.96 -18.96
N LYS A 436 2.08 18.44 -20.08
CA LYS A 436 0.91 17.84 -20.72
C LYS A 436 1.34 16.77 -21.70
N ILE A 437 0.47 15.80 -21.95
CA ILE A 437 0.67 14.88 -23.05
C ILE A 437 0.80 15.66 -24.36
N SER A 438 1.80 15.33 -25.15
CA SER A 438 2.06 16.05 -26.40
C SER A 438 1.09 15.63 -27.50
N GLU A 439 0.34 16.60 -28.04
CA GLU A 439 -0.54 16.39 -29.20
C GLU A 439 0.25 15.91 -30.41
N ASP A 440 1.49 16.39 -30.59
CA ASP A 440 2.38 15.95 -31.67
C ASP A 440 2.77 14.46 -31.51
N GLN A 441 3.00 13.99 -30.29
CA GLN A 441 3.27 12.58 -30.02
C GLN A 441 2.04 11.72 -30.31
N LEU A 442 0.87 12.14 -29.91
CA LEU A 442 -0.40 11.46 -30.21
C LEU A 442 -0.66 11.43 -31.72
N PHE A 443 -0.50 12.57 -32.39
CA PHE A 443 -0.61 12.67 -33.84
C PHE A 443 0.37 11.72 -34.56
N TYR A 444 1.64 11.68 -34.12
CA TYR A 444 2.65 10.79 -34.66
C TYR A 444 2.28 9.29 -34.50
N CYS A 445 1.72 8.90 -33.36
CA CYS A 445 1.21 7.55 -33.13
C CYS A 445 0.01 7.26 -34.06
N ASN A 446 -0.94 8.18 -34.14
CA ASN A 446 -2.15 8.03 -34.96
C ASN A 446 -1.80 7.88 -36.45
N GLN A 447 -0.82 8.65 -36.96
CA GLN A 447 -0.33 8.52 -38.33
C GLN A 447 0.24 7.11 -38.64
N ARG A 448 0.63 6.35 -37.62
CA ARG A 448 1.10 4.96 -37.74
C ARG A 448 0.02 3.93 -37.46
N GLY A 449 -1.23 4.36 -37.35
CA GLY A 449 -2.38 3.50 -37.15
C GLY A 449 -2.51 3.00 -35.69
N ILE A 450 -1.85 3.66 -34.72
CA ILE A 450 -2.03 3.37 -33.29
C ILE A 450 -3.20 4.25 -32.80
N PRO A 451 -4.31 3.68 -32.31
CA PRO A 451 -5.42 4.44 -31.75
C PRO A 451 -4.97 5.33 -30.59
N THR A 452 -5.65 6.47 -30.39
CA THR A 452 -5.29 7.46 -29.36
C THR A 452 -5.17 6.85 -27.96
N GLU A 453 -6.14 6.03 -27.53
CA GLU A 453 -6.11 5.36 -26.22
C GLU A 453 -4.87 4.46 -26.06
N GLN A 454 -4.53 3.69 -27.09
CA GLN A 454 -3.33 2.86 -27.08
C GLN A 454 -2.05 3.72 -27.05
N ALA A 455 -2.04 4.86 -27.75
CA ALA A 455 -0.91 5.79 -27.74
C ALA A 455 -0.72 6.40 -26.33
N VAL A 456 -1.80 6.80 -25.67
CA VAL A 456 -1.78 7.28 -24.28
C VAL A 456 -1.23 6.21 -23.34
N GLY A 457 -1.72 4.98 -23.43
CA GLY A 457 -1.21 3.86 -22.63
C GLY A 457 0.29 3.61 -22.82
N LEU A 458 0.80 3.73 -24.05
CA LEU A 458 2.24 3.59 -24.34
C LEU A 458 3.06 4.73 -23.72
N ILE A 459 2.59 5.97 -23.80
CA ILE A 459 3.27 7.15 -23.22
C ILE A 459 3.30 7.05 -21.71
N VAL A 460 2.17 6.73 -21.07
CA VAL A 460 2.04 6.57 -19.62
C VAL A 460 2.92 5.45 -19.08
N ASN A 461 2.92 4.28 -19.74
CA ASN A 461 3.79 3.18 -19.34
C ASN A 461 5.28 3.54 -19.51
N GLY A 462 5.62 4.28 -20.57
CA GLY A 462 6.96 4.81 -20.75
C GLY A 462 7.38 5.78 -19.66
N TYR A 463 6.46 6.65 -19.25
CA TYR A 463 6.66 7.63 -18.18
C TYR A 463 6.83 6.98 -16.79
N ALA A 464 6.06 5.94 -16.49
CA ALA A 464 6.13 5.19 -15.23
C ALA A 464 7.25 4.13 -15.19
N LYS A 465 7.93 3.87 -16.30
CA LYS A 465 8.87 2.75 -16.48
C LYS A 465 9.92 2.64 -15.38
N GLU A 466 10.51 3.74 -14.97
CA GLU A 466 11.57 3.78 -13.95
C GLU A 466 11.09 3.22 -12.60
N VAL A 467 9.87 3.56 -12.20
CA VAL A 467 9.24 3.05 -10.97
C VAL A 467 8.85 1.58 -11.12
N LEU A 468 8.21 1.23 -12.25
CA LEU A 468 7.75 -0.13 -12.49
C LEU A 468 8.89 -1.16 -12.53
N GLN A 469 10.08 -0.76 -12.99
CA GLN A 469 11.27 -1.62 -13.00
C GLN A 469 11.81 -1.95 -11.60
N LYS A 470 11.36 -1.25 -10.55
CA LYS A 470 11.73 -1.54 -9.16
C LYS A 470 10.85 -2.62 -8.51
N LEU A 471 9.69 -2.90 -9.11
CA LEU A 471 8.79 -3.97 -8.67
C LEU A 471 9.35 -5.34 -9.08
N PRO A 472 9.05 -6.40 -8.32
CA PRO A 472 9.17 -7.77 -8.80
C PRO A 472 8.41 -7.95 -10.14
N MET A 473 8.93 -8.78 -11.04
CA MET A 473 8.44 -8.86 -12.43
C MET A 473 6.94 -9.17 -12.54
N GLU A 474 6.44 -10.07 -11.71
CA GLU A 474 5.03 -10.48 -11.70
C GLU A 474 4.10 -9.28 -11.39
N PHE A 475 4.49 -8.46 -10.43
CA PHE A 475 3.75 -7.26 -10.01
C PHE A 475 3.95 -6.06 -10.94
N ALA A 476 5.11 -5.98 -11.61
CA ALA A 476 5.33 -4.98 -12.64
C ALA A 476 4.36 -5.13 -13.81
N VAL A 477 4.04 -6.36 -14.22
CA VAL A 477 3.05 -6.66 -15.26
C VAL A 477 1.64 -6.27 -14.81
N GLU A 478 1.26 -6.60 -13.57
CA GLU A 478 -0.03 -6.20 -12.99
C GLU A 478 -0.14 -4.68 -12.92
N ALA A 479 0.88 -4.00 -12.39
CA ALA A 479 0.91 -2.55 -12.31
C ALA A 479 0.82 -1.88 -13.68
N GLN A 480 1.48 -2.40 -14.72
CA GLN A 480 1.34 -1.89 -16.09
C GLN A 480 -0.08 -2.01 -16.62
N LYS A 481 -0.75 -3.14 -16.35
CA LYS A 481 -2.15 -3.36 -16.72
C LYS A 481 -3.06 -2.35 -15.99
N LEU A 482 -2.87 -2.16 -14.69
CA LEU A 482 -3.64 -1.23 -13.89
C LEU A 482 -3.50 0.22 -14.36
N LEU A 483 -2.28 0.66 -14.68
CA LEU A 483 -2.03 2.01 -15.22
C LEU A 483 -2.80 2.23 -16.53
N SER A 484 -2.86 1.24 -17.40
CA SER A 484 -3.59 1.33 -18.67
C SER A 484 -5.10 1.42 -18.44
N VAL A 485 -5.66 0.56 -17.58
CA VAL A 485 -7.11 0.51 -17.28
C VAL A 485 -7.57 1.77 -16.54
N SER A 486 -6.77 2.29 -15.61
CA SER A 486 -7.14 3.49 -14.83
C SER A 486 -7.31 4.76 -15.66
N LEU A 487 -6.83 4.77 -16.89
CA LEU A 487 -6.85 5.92 -17.80
C LEU A 487 -7.72 5.70 -19.04
N GLU A 488 -8.46 4.61 -19.13
CA GLU A 488 -9.43 4.39 -20.22
C GLU A 488 -10.53 5.44 -20.19
N GLY A 489 -10.89 5.94 -21.37
CA GLY A 489 -11.91 6.97 -21.52
C GLY A 489 -11.48 8.40 -21.15
N THR A 490 -10.20 8.64 -20.82
CA THR A 490 -9.72 9.97 -20.40
C THR A 490 -9.34 10.90 -21.55
N VAL A 491 -9.26 10.38 -22.76
CA VAL A 491 -8.90 11.12 -23.97
C VAL A 491 -10.05 11.00 -24.96
N GLY A 492 -11.01 11.88 -24.88
CA GLY A 492 -12.11 12.06 -25.78
C GLY A 492 -12.06 13.44 -26.44
#